data_24d03d796fe048cf45f8ec4869dffc97
#
_entry.id   24d03d796fe048cf45f8ec4869dffc97
#
_cell.length_a   1.000
_cell.length_b   1.000
_cell.length_c   1.000
_cell.angle_alpha   90.00
_cell.angle_beta   90.00
_cell.angle_gamma   90.00
#
_symmetry.space_group_name_H-M   'P 1'
#
loop_
_entity.id
_entity.type
_entity.pdbx_description
1 polymer ?
#
loop_
_entity_poly.entity_id
_entity_poly.type
_entity_poly.pdbx_seq_one_letter_code
_entity_poly.pdbx_strand_id
1 'polypeptide(L)'
;MRSVLMAVVFAASIGACASAGSAPSVDRNLITAQELEPMATNNVYQALQRIRPDMLKRNRGRASINLQNARTVVYIDNARFEELEALRTILCSQVQSIRYIDGRDAVTRYGSGHEAGAIIVTLKG
;
A
#
# COMPACT_ATOMS: atom_id res chain seq x y z
N MET A 1 -9.76 -75.90 -16.52
CA MET A 1 -8.88 -75.39 -17.57
C MET A 1 -9.09 -73.91 -17.69
N ARG A 2 -8.02 -73.16 -17.49
CA ARG A 2 -7.87 -71.75 -17.77
C ARG A 2 -8.74 -70.76 -16.98
N SER A 3 -8.33 -70.61 -15.73
CA SER A 3 -8.73 -69.46 -14.91
C SER A 3 -8.01 -68.20 -15.40
N VAL A 4 -8.75 -67.19 -15.82
CA VAL A 4 -8.24 -65.85 -16.10
C VAL A 4 -8.53 -65.02 -14.87
N LEU A 5 -7.51 -64.77 -14.06
CA LEU A 5 -7.55 -63.85 -12.94
C LEU A 5 -7.53 -62.42 -13.52
N MET A 6 -8.65 -61.75 -13.42
CA MET A 6 -8.76 -60.34 -13.75
C MET A 6 -8.42 -59.53 -12.52
N ALA A 7 -7.18 -59.00 -12.47
CA ALA A 7 -6.75 -58.07 -11.45
C ALA A 7 -7.35 -56.68 -11.72
N VAL A 8 -8.28 -56.30 -10.88
CA VAL A 8 -8.82 -54.96 -10.88
C VAL A 8 -7.86 -54.07 -10.10
N VAL A 9 -7.11 -53.22 -10.79
CA VAL A 9 -6.28 -52.19 -10.18
C VAL A 9 -7.17 -51.02 -9.84
N PHE A 10 -7.46 -50.83 -8.55
CA PHE A 10 -8.17 -49.69 -8.01
C PHE A 10 -7.16 -48.54 -7.89
N ALA A 11 -7.14 -47.63 -8.86
CA ALA A 11 -6.37 -46.42 -8.79
C ALA A 11 -7.08 -45.43 -7.85
N ALA A 12 -6.62 -45.33 -6.61
CA ALA A 12 -7.04 -44.29 -5.68
C ALA A 12 -6.46 -42.94 -6.13
N SER A 13 -7.27 -42.14 -6.80
CA SER A 13 -6.96 -40.73 -7.09
C SER A 13 -7.06 -39.93 -5.79
N ILE A 14 -5.91 -39.68 -5.19
CA ILE A 14 -5.79 -38.73 -4.09
C ILE A 14 -5.95 -37.35 -4.68
N GLY A 15 -7.16 -36.78 -4.55
CA GLY A 15 -7.45 -35.38 -4.86
C GLY A 15 -6.66 -34.48 -3.90
N ALA A 16 -5.54 -33.96 -4.36
CA ALA A 16 -4.84 -32.89 -3.68
C ALA A 16 -5.74 -31.66 -3.74
N CYS A 17 -6.43 -31.34 -2.66
CA CYS A 17 -7.00 -30.03 -2.44
C CYS A 17 -5.83 -29.05 -2.35
N ALA A 18 -5.46 -28.44 -3.48
CA ALA A 18 -4.64 -27.27 -3.48
C ALA A 18 -5.43 -26.18 -2.75
N SER A 19 -5.07 -25.93 -1.49
CA SER A 19 -5.47 -24.73 -0.79
C SER A 19 -5.02 -23.57 -1.67
N ALA A 20 -5.96 -22.92 -2.34
CA ALA A 20 -5.71 -21.66 -2.99
C ALA A 20 -5.25 -20.71 -1.87
N GLY A 21 -3.94 -20.56 -1.71
CA GLY A 21 -3.37 -19.57 -0.84
C GLY A 21 -3.97 -18.24 -1.28
N SER A 22 -4.69 -17.58 -0.38
CA SER A 22 -5.19 -16.24 -0.61
C SER A 22 -4.01 -15.41 -1.08
N ALA A 23 -4.06 -14.92 -2.32
CA ALA A 23 -3.07 -13.98 -2.80
C ALA A 23 -2.97 -12.87 -1.75
N PRO A 24 -1.77 -12.47 -1.31
CA PRO A 24 -1.63 -11.43 -0.31
C PRO A 24 -2.42 -10.23 -0.81
N SER A 25 -3.43 -9.81 -0.05
CA SER A 25 -4.22 -8.64 -0.39
C SER A 25 -3.25 -7.46 -0.44
N VAL A 26 -3.00 -6.95 -1.64
CA VAL A 26 -2.13 -5.78 -1.82
C VAL A 26 -2.81 -4.63 -1.07
N ASP A 27 -2.20 -4.23 0.03
CA ASP A 27 -2.68 -3.09 0.81
C ASP A 27 -2.52 -1.83 -0.05
N ARG A 28 -3.63 -1.33 -0.57
CA ARG A 28 -3.64 -0.14 -1.44
C ARG A 28 -3.12 1.12 -0.76
N ASN A 29 -3.04 1.09 0.56
CA ASN A 29 -2.54 2.21 1.35
C ASN A 29 -1.05 2.06 1.69
N LEU A 30 -0.42 0.96 1.30
CA LEU A 30 1.00 0.70 1.51
C LEU A 30 1.72 0.53 0.16
N ILE A 31 2.83 1.23 0.01
CA ILE A 31 3.78 1.07 -1.10
C ILE A 31 5.09 0.61 -0.49
N THR A 32 5.62 -0.48 -1.00
CA THR A 32 6.88 -1.06 -0.53
C THR A 32 8.07 -0.58 -1.34
N ALA A 33 9.28 -0.79 -0.81
CA ALA A 33 10.52 -0.48 -1.53
C ALA A 33 10.59 -1.20 -2.89
N GLN A 34 10.08 -2.42 -2.98
CA GLN A 34 10.04 -3.18 -4.23
C GLN A 34 9.17 -2.52 -5.31
N GLU A 35 8.03 -1.94 -4.93
CA GLU A 35 7.18 -1.19 -5.86
C GLU A 35 7.86 0.11 -6.34
N LEU A 36 8.78 0.66 -5.55
CA LEU A 36 9.52 1.88 -5.86
C LEU A 36 10.81 1.64 -6.66
N GLU A 37 11.33 0.41 -6.69
CA GLU A 37 12.58 0.09 -7.41
C GLU A 37 12.61 0.54 -8.88
N PRO A 38 11.55 0.35 -9.69
CA PRO A 38 11.54 0.81 -11.09
C PRO A 38 11.64 2.33 -11.22
N MET A 39 11.39 3.05 -10.14
CA MET A 39 11.38 4.51 -10.09
C MET A 39 12.40 5.08 -9.10
N ALA A 40 13.48 4.35 -8.84
CA ALA A 40 14.51 4.70 -7.86
C ALA A 40 15.11 6.11 -8.06
N THR A 41 15.19 6.57 -9.31
CA THR A 41 15.69 7.90 -9.67
C THR A 41 14.67 9.03 -9.58
N ASN A 42 13.38 8.68 -9.44
CA ASN A 42 12.30 9.64 -9.31
C ASN A 42 12.14 10.06 -7.84
N ASN A 43 11.54 11.22 -7.62
CA ASN A 43 11.14 11.60 -6.26
C ASN A 43 9.82 10.92 -5.86
N VAL A 44 9.57 10.88 -4.55
CA VAL A 44 8.39 10.24 -3.97
C VAL A 44 7.08 10.82 -4.52
N TYR A 45 7.01 12.13 -4.73
CA TYR A 45 5.83 12.78 -5.27
C TYR A 45 5.47 12.26 -6.67
N GLN A 46 6.46 12.17 -7.56
CA GLN A 46 6.29 11.64 -8.92
C GLN A 46 5.90 10.15 -8.90
N ALA A 47 6.50 9.37 -8.01
CA ALA A 47 6.13 7.97 -7.83
C ALA A 47 4.67 7.82 -7.41
N LEU A 48 4.21 8.59 -6.42
CA LEU A 48 2.81 8.58 -5.98
C LEU A 48 1.86 8.99 -7.10
N GLN A 49 2.20 9.99 -7.90
CA GLN A 49 1.40 10.38 -9.06
C GLN A 49 1.21 9.24 -10.05
N ARG A 50 2.19 8.37 -10.18
CA ARG A 50 2.19 7.27 -11.15
C ARG A 50 1.56 6.00 -10.63
N ILE A 51 1.90 5.59 -9.38
CA ILE A 51 1.46 4.31 -8.80
C ILE A 51 0.12 4.47 -8.07
N ARG A 52 -0.03 5.53 -7.28
CA ARG A 52 -1.17 5.76 -6.37
C ARG A 52 -1.60 7.22 -6.39
N PRO A 53 -2.09 7.73 -7.53
CA PRO A 53 -2.54 9.13 -7.63
C PRO A 53 -3.64 9.46 -6.64
N ASP A 54 -4.39 8.46 -6.19
CA ASP A 54 -5.47 8.64 -5.21
C ASP A 54 -4.98 9.15 -3.86
N MET A 55 -3.76 8.78 -3.45
CA MET A 55 -3.18 9.26 -2.19
C MET A 55 -2.97 10.77 -2.21
N LEU A 56 -2.63 11.33 -3.38
CA LEU A 56 -2.44 12.77 -3.56
C LEU A 56 -3.77 13.51 -3.77
N LYS A 57 -4.77 12.83 -4.34
CA LYS A 57 -6.08 13.41 -4.67
C LYS A 57 -7.07 13.36 -3.52
N ARG A 58 -6.91 12.45 -2.57
CA ARG A 58 -7.84 12.28 -1.43
C ARG A 58 -8.02 13.57 -0.63
N ASN A 59 -7.05 14.48 -0.71
CA ASN A 59 -7.13 15.83 -0.15
C ASN A 59 -8.12 16.77 -0.90
N ARG A 60 -8.53 16.44 -2.13
CA ARG A 60 -9.38 17.31 -2.95
C ARG A 60 -10.87 16.94 -2.97
N GLY A 61 -11.25 15.77 -2.45
CA GLY A 61 -12.50 15.14 -2.87
C GLY A 61 -13.59 14.96 -1.83
N ARG A 62 -13.37 15.28 -0.57
CA ARG A 62 -14.42 15.22 0.45
C ARG A 62 -14.61 16.60 1.05
N ALA A 63 -15.28 17.44 0.27
CA ALA A 63 -15.82 18.71 0.74
C ALA A 63 -16.95 18.47 1.75
N SER A 64 -16.60 18.14 2.95
CA SER A 64 -17.39 18.58 4.09
C SER A 64 -17.09 20.09 4.23
N ILE A 65 -18.11 20.89 4.40
CA ILE A 65 -18.07 22.36 4.41
C ILE A 65 -16.99 22.93 5.35
N ASN A 66 -16.54 22.13 6.31
CA ASN A 66 -15.49 22.49 7.29
C ASN A 66 -14.07 22.00 6.92
N LEU A 67 -13.90 21.26 5.82
CA LEU A 67 -12.61 20.68 5.43
C LEU A 67 -11.95 21.38 4.23
N GLN A 68 -12.44 22.57 3.85
CA GLN A 68 -11.90 23.34 2.70
C GLN A 68 -10.41 23.68 2.86
N ASN A 69 -9.91 23.70 4.11
CA ASN A 69 -8.52 23.99 4.43
C ASN A 69 -7.75 22.76 4.95
N ALA A 70 -8.40 21.58 5.03
CA ALA A 70 -7.72 20.39 5.52
C ALA A 70 -6.71 19.91 4.48
N ARG A 71 -5.44 19.88 4.86
CA ARG A 71 -4.31 19.42 4.04
C ARG A 71 -3.83 18.07 4.53
N THR A 72 -3.43 17.22 3.59
CA THR A 72 -2.76 15.97 3.94
C THR A 72 -1.40 16.29 4.56
N VAL A 73 -1.17 15.79 5.77
CA VAL A 73 0.10 15.95 6.48
C VAL A 73 1.06 14.85 6.03
N VAL A 74 2.30 15.21 5.82
CA VAL A 74 3.37 14.28 5.49
C VAL A 74 4.25 14.06 6.71
N TYR A 75 4.59 12.81 7.00
CA TYR A 75 5.57 12.41 7.99
C TYR A 75 6.74 11.72 7.29
N ILE A 76 7.95 12.19 7.56
CA ILE A 76 9.20 11.58 7.06
C ILE A 76 10.00 11.19 8.30
N ASP A 77 10.15 9.88 8.54
CA ASP A 77 10.79 9.33 9.75
C ASP A 77 10.32 10.01 11.05
N ASN A 78 9.00 10.15 11.21
CA ASN A 78 8.33 10.83 12.32
C ASN A 78 8.46 12.37 12.37
N ALA A 79 9.19 12.99 11.47
CA ALA A 79 9.19 14.44 11.33
C ALA A 79 7.96 14.90 10.53
N ARG A 80 7.21 15.85 11.09
CA ARG A 80 5.99 16.37 10.47
C ARG A 80 6.31 17.45 9.44
N PHE A 81 5.70 17.33 8.27
CA PHE A 81 5.71 18.32 7.20
C PHE A 81 4.27 18.63 6.79
N GLU A 82 3.94 19.91 6.65
CA GLU A 82 2.56 20.32 6.37
C GLU A 82 2.20 20.30 4.88
N GLU A 83 3.19 20.12 4.00
CA GLU A 83 3.00 20.22 2.55
C GLU A 83 3.46 18.96 1.83
N LEU A 84 2.70 18.60 0.79
CA LEU A 84 3.05 17.47 -0.11
C LEU A 84 4.34 17.73 -0.90
N GLU A 85 4.75 18.98 -1.02
CA GLU A 85 5.99 19.38 -1.68
C GLU A 85 7.24 18.78 -1.02
N ALA A 86 7.18 18.50 0.29
CA ALA A 86 8.26 17.78 0.99
C ALA A 86 8.59 16.42 0.33
N LEU A 87 7.60 15.76 -0.28
CA LEU A 87 7.81 14.51 -1.01
C LEU A 87 8.66 14.65 -2.28
N ARG A 88 8.83 15.86 -2.79
CA ARG A 88 9.68 16.14 -3.95
C ARG A 88 11.17 16.14 -3.63
N THR A 89 11.50 16.29 -2.36
CA THR A 89 12.90 16.34 -1.89
C THR A 89 13.50 14.98 -1.63
N ILE A 90 12.67 13.91 -1.63
CA ILE A 90 13.08 12.56 -1.30
C ILE A 90 13.08 11.69 -2.56
N LEU A 91 14.16 10.97 -2.79
CA LEU A 91 14.25 9.99 -3.87
C LEU A 91 13.65 8.65 -3.45
N CYS A 92 12.99 7.97 -4.39
CA CYS A 92 12.42 6.65 -4.13
C CYS A 92 13.47 5.62 -3.70
N SER A 93 14.72 5.76 -4.14
CA SER A 93 15.84 4.91 -3.73
C SER A 93 16.11 4.95 -2.22
N GLN A 94 15.78 6.06 -1.56
CA GLN A 94 15.99 6.27 -0.12
C GLN A 94 14.82 5.75 0.73
N VAL A 95 13.70 5.40 0.11
CA VAL A 95 12.46 5.04 0.80
C VAL A 95 12.37 3.54 1.02
N GLN A 96 12.02 3.14 2.25
CA GLN A 96 11.68 1.78 2.62
C GLN A 96 10.20 1.49 2.39
N SER A 97 9.33 2.40 2.80
CA SER A 97 7.88 2.26 2.61
C SER A 97 7.17 3.60 2.64
N ILE A 98 6.01 3.66 1.99
CA ILE A 98 5.10 4.79 2.04
C ILE A 98 3.73 4.25 2.45
N ARG A 99 3.15 4.82 3.51
CA ARG A 99 1.81 4.44 3.99
C ARG A 99 0.89 5.64 4.00
N TYR A 100 -0.32 5.46 3.47
CA TYR A 100 -1.40 6.43 3.63
C TYR A 100 -2.30 6.03 4.80
N ILE A 101 -2.64 6.97 5.63
CA ILE A 101 -3.63 6.83 6.71
C ILE A 101 -4.76 7.80 6.43
N ASP A 102 -5.99 7.30 6.44
CA ASP A 102 -7.16 8.14 6.21
C ASP A 102 -7.40 9.13 7.36
N GLY A 103 -8.26 10.14 7.13
CA GLY A 103 -8.47 11.22 8.07
C GLY A 103 -8.98 10.76 9.43
N ARG A 104 -9.83 9.74 9.50
CA ARG A 104 -10.36 9.22 10.76
C ARG A 104 -9.25 8.61 11.61
N ASP A 105 -8.47 7.72 11.01
CA ASP A 105 -7.37 7.04 11.69
C ASP A 105 -6.22 8.00 12.00
N ALA A 106 -5.97 8.97 11.11
CA ALA A 106 -4.96 10.00 11.32
C ALA A 106 -5.31 10.92 12.50
N VAL A 107 -6.56 11.36 12.62
CA VAL A 107 -7.01 12.14 13.78
C VAL A 107 -6.93 11.34 15.07
N THR A 108 -7.30 10.07 15.04
CA THR A 108 -7.20 9.19 16.23
C THR A 108 -5.76 9.01 16.66
N ARG A 109 -4.82 8.92 15.72
CA ARG A 109 -3.40 8.64 16.01
C ARG A 109 -2.57 9.88 16.30
N TYR A 110 -2.82 10.97 15.61
CA TYR A 110 -2.01 12.19 15.63
C TYR A 110 -2.76 13.42 16.15
N GLY A 111 -4.06 13.31 16.37
CA GLY A 111 -4.90 14.42 16.84
C GLY A 111 -5.51 15.27 15.73
N SER A 112 -6.14 16.36 16.12
CA SER A 112 -6.77 17.31 15.21
C SER A 112 -5.77 17.93 14.22
N GLY A 113 -6.25 18.33 13.06
CA GLY A 113 -5.41 18.84 11.96
C GLY A 113 -4.99 17.76 10.95
N HIS A 114 -5.49 16.51 11.10
CA HIS A 114 -5.21 15.39 10.20
C HIS A 114 -6.45 14.88 9.48
N GLU A 115 -7.50 15.70 9.40
CA GLU A 115 -8.80 15.32 8.83
C GLU A 115 -8.72 14.92 7.35
N ALA A 116 -7.70 15.42 6.64
CA ALA A 116 -7.44 15.03 5.25
C ALA A 116 -6.56 13.78 5.11
N GLY A 117 -6.16 13.17 6.22
CA GLY A 117 -5.26 12.03 6.25
C GLY A 117 -3.78 12.38 6.37
N ALA A 118 -2.95 11.35 6.44
CA ALA A 118 -1.51 11.48 6.54
C ALA A 118 -0.79 10.52 5.59
N ILE A 119 0.31 10.98 5.02
CA ILE A 119 1.25 10.15 4.25
C ILE A 119 2.49 9.96 5.11
N ILE A 120 2.82 8.73 5.42
CA ILE A 120 3.98 8.36 6.25
C ILE A 120 5.04 7.75 5.34
N VAL A 121 6.17 8.40 5.25
CA VAL A 121 7.35 7.94 4.51
C VAL A 121 8.37 7.44 5.52
N THR A 122 8.76 6.18 5.39
CA THR A 122 9.85 5.58 6.17
C THR A 122 11.06 5.46 5.26
N LEU A 123 12.18 6.03 5.68
CA LEU A 123 13.43 5.97 4.95
C LEU A 123 14.17 4.67 5.27
N LYS A 124 15.06 4.25 4.37
CA LYS A 124 16.00 3.16 4.62
C LYS A 124 17.03 3.65 5.64
N GLY A 125 17.27 2.85 6.66
CA GLY A 125 18.32 3.10 7.64
C GLY A 125 19.72 2.82 7.09
#